data_55e0b22ef70c0f9c0ea143618f146a42
#
_entry.id   55e0b22ef70c0f9c0ea143618f146a42
#
_cell.length_a   1.000
_cell.length_b   1.000
_cell.length_c   1.000
_cell.angle_alpha   90.00
_cell.angle_beta   90.00
_cell.angle_gamma   90.00
#
_symmetry.space_group_name_H-M   'P 1'
#
loop_
_entity.id
_entity.type
_entity.pdbx_description
1 polymer ?
#
loop_
_entity_poly.entity_id
_entity_poly.type
_entity_poly.pdbx_seq_one_letter_code
_entity_poly.pdbx_strand_id
1 'polypeptide(L)' 'MRRDGRPVPRLFVESPLAEGAFAELADGQRHYLARVMRLGQGDGVRLFNGRDGEWLARL' A
#
# COMPACT_ATOMS: atom_id res chain seq x y z
N MET A 1 -18.04 6.48 9.62
CA MET A 1 -17.46 6.44 9.99
C MET A 1 -16.39 6.33 9.90
N ARG A 2 -15.83 6.54 10.06
CA ARG A 2 -14.81 6.44 9.97
C ARG A 2 -14.10 5.68 10.35
N ARG A 3 -13.56 5.35 9.87
CA ARG A 3 -12.80 4.55 10.19
C ARG A 3 -12.33 4.60 11.43
N ASP A 4 -11.75 3.83 11.89
CA ASP A 4 -11.23 3.75 13.22
C ASP A 4 -10.01 4.63 13.44
N GLY A 5 -9.68 5.45 12.50
CA GLY A 5 -8.58 6.37 12.66
C GLY A 5 -7.18 5.80 12.46
N ARG A 6 -7.08 4.56 11.99
CA ARG A 6 -5.78 4.00 11.73
C ARG A 6 -5.10 4.71 10.56
N PRO A 7 -3.81 4.98 10.65
CA PRO A 7 -3.11 5.62 9.56
C PRO A 7 -3.02 4.73 8.33
N VAL A 8 -2.97 5.35 7.17
CA VAL A 8 -2.74 4.63 5.92
C VAL A 8 -1.23 4.61 5.70
N PRO A 9 -0.61 3.45 5.66
CA PRO A 9 0.83 3.40 5.50
C PRO A 9 1.26 3.82 4.10
N ARG A 10 2.47 4.35 4.00
CA ARG A 10 3.09 4.73 2.75
C ARG A 10 4.28 3.82 2.51
N LEU A 11 4.37 3.26 1.32
CA LEU A 11 5.44 2.33 0.99
C LEU A 11 6.07 2.71 -0.34
N PHE A 12 7.39 2.61 -0.39
CA PHE A 12 8.10 2.75 -1.65
C PHE A 12 8.10 1.41 -2.37
N VAL A 13 7.78 1.43 -3.65
CA VAL A 13 7.82 0.23 -4.49
C VAL A 13 8.59 0.55 -5.75
N GLU A 14 9.10 -0.50 -6.40
CA GLU A 14 9.81 -0.31 -7.65
C GLU A 14 8.91 -0.55 -8.85
N SER A 15 7.74 -1.10 -8.63
CA SER A 15 6.80 -1.35 -9.72
C SER A 15 6.30 -0.04 -10.33
N PRO A 16 6.01 -0.03 -11.62
CA PRO A 16 5.27 1.09 -12.19
C PRO A 16 3.91 1.23 -11.53
N LEU A 17 3.47 2.45 -11.38
CA LEU A 17 2.18 2.74 -10.76
C LEU A 17 1.31 3.44 -11.79
N ALA A 18 0.10 2.91 -11.94
CA ALA A 18 -0.87 3.46 -12.88
C ALA A 18 -2.24 2.95 -12.47
N GLU A 19 -3.26 3.64 -12.93
CA GLU A 19 -4.63 3.24 -12.63
C GLU A 19 -4.88 1.85 -13.19
N GLY A 20 -5.43 0.97 -12.35
CA GLY A 20 -5.74 -0.37 -12.76
C GLY A 20 -4.58 -1.33 -12.76
N ALA A 21 -3.38 -0.84 -12.46
CA ALA A 21 -2.20 -1.71 -12.44
C ALA A 21 -2.07 -2.41 -11.10
N PHE A 22 -1.38 -3.55 -11.10
CA PHE A 22 -1.05 -4.24 -9.87
C PHE A 22 0.42 -3.97 -9.55
N ALA A 23 0.67 -3.55 -8.32
CA ALA A 23 2.03 -3.32 -7.87
C ALA A 23 2.48 -4.50 -7.05
N GLU A 24 3.75 -4.87 -7.22
CA GLU A 24 4.32 -5.94 -6.43
C GLU A 24 4.98 -5.40 -5.20
N LEU A 25 4.71 -6.04 -4.07
CA LEU A 25 5.33 -5.70 -2.81
C LEU A 25 6.40 -6.73 -2.49
N ALA A 26 7.50 -6.26 -1.91
CA ALA A 26 8.52 -7.17 -1.42
C ALA A 26 7.95 -7.97 -0.26
N ASP A 27 8.55 -9.14 -0.01
CA ASP A 27 8.07 -9.99 1.06
C ASP A 27 8.06 -9.29 2.41
N GLY A 28 9.09 -8.51 2.69
CA GLY A 28 9.14 -7.77 3.94
C GLY A 28 8.03 -6.76 4.07
N GLN A 29 7.65 -6.13 2.96
CA GLN A 29 6.56 -5.16 2.97
C GLN A 29 5.23 -5.84 3.23
N ARG A 30 4.99 -6.98 2.57
CA ARG A 30 3.76 -7.72 2.82
C ARG A 30 3.68 -8.17 4.26
N HIS A 31 4.80 -8.64 4.79
CA HIS A 31 4.86 -9.08 6.17
C HIS A 31 4.56 -7.93 7.12
N TYR A 32 5.15 -6.78 6.85
CA TYR A 32 4.93 -5.59 7.66
C TYR A 32 3.45 -5.21 7.68
N LEU A 33 2.82 -5.19 6.52
CA LEU A 33 1.42 -4.80 6.45
C LEU A 33 0.54 -5.79 7.18
N ALA A 34 0.81 -7.08 7.03
CA ALA A 34 -0.04 -8.09 7.63
C ALA A 34 0.17 -8.21 9.14
N ARG A 35 1.43 -8.15 9.59
CA ARG A 35 1.74 -8.46 10.97
C ARG A 35 1.83 -7.24 11.85
N VAL A 36 2.41 -6.17 11.37
CA VAL A 36 2.60 -4.97 12.16
C VAL A 36 1.40 -4.05 12.05
N MET A 37 0.98 -3.80 10.83
CA MET A 37 -0.14 -2.90 10.58
C MET A 37 -1.48 -3.60 10.67
N ARG A 38 -1.48 -4.92 10.61
CA ARG A 38 -2.69 -5.74 10.73
C ARG A 38 -3.71 -5.41 9.67
N LEU A 39 -3.24 -5.16 8.47
CA LEU A 39 -4.11 -4.87 7.34
C LEU A 39 -4.47 -6.14 6.63
N GLY A 40 -5.61 -6.13 5.99
CA GLY A 40 -6.10 -7.27 5.24
C GLY A 40 -6.61 -6.85 3.90
N GLN A 41 -7.25 -7.77 3.22
CA GLN A 41 -7.77 -7.57 1.90
C GLN A 41 -8.74 -6.39 1.90
N GLY A 42 -8.60 -5.50 0.95
CA GLY A 42 -9.45 -4.33 0.82
C GLY A 42 -8.94 -3.11 1.53
N ASP A 43 -7.96 -3.26 2.42
CA ASP A 43 -7.41 -2.10 3.13
C ASP A 43 -6.53 -1.29 2.21
N GLY A 44 -6.46 0.02 2.48
CA GLY A 44 -5.72 0.94 1.64
C GLY A 44 -4.28 1.08 2.05
N VAL A 45 -3.43 1.27 1.07
CA VAL A 45 -2.03 1.64 1.30
C VAL A 45 -1.67 2.69 0.26
N ARG A 46 -0.74 3.56 0.60
CA ARG A 46 -0.23 4.54 -0.35
C ARG A 46 1.10 4.06 -0.87
N LEU A 47 1.23 4.05 -2.20
CA LEU A 47 2.44 3.57 -2.84
C LEU A 47 3.07 4.70 -3.63
N PHE A 48 4.39 4.73 -3.65
CA PHE A 48 5.10 5.71 -4.46
C PHE A 48 6.39 5.08 -4.94
N ASN A 49 6.86 5.54 -6.09
CA ASN A 49 8.08 4.99 -6.66
C ASN A 49 9.04 6.07 -7.16
N GLY A 50 8.75 7.34 -6.87
CA GLY A 50 9.62 8.42 -7.26
C GLY A 50 9.47 8.85 -8.73
N ARG A 51 8.54 8.26 -9.45
CA ARG A 51 8.36 8.52 -10.87
C ARG A 51 6.91 8.81 -11.21
N ASP A 52 6.00 8.04 -10.67
CA ASP A 52 4.60 8.05 -11.09
C ASP A 52 3.69 8.73 -10.07
N GLY A 53 4.27 9.38 -9.08
CA GLY A 53 3.47 10.03 -8.04
C GLY A 53 3.08 9.06 -6.95
N GLU A 54 2.20 9.51 -6.10
CA GLU A 54 1.74 8.70 -4.98
C GLU A 54 0.33 8.20 -5.27
N TRP A 55 0.11 6.93 -5.07
CA TRP A 55 -1.14 6.28 -5.42
C TRP A 55 -1.74 5.58 -4.23
N LEU A 56 -3.06 5.65 -4.12
CA LEU A 56 -3.78 4.88 -3.12
C LEU A 56 -4.13 3.54 -3.74
N ALA A 57 -3.66 2.48 -3.12
CA ALA A 57 -3.89 1.13 -3.59
C ALA A 57 -4.64 0.34 -2.53
N ARG A 58 -5.21 -0.79 -2.93
CA ARG A 58 -5.89 -1.67 -1.99
C ARG A 58 -5.25 -3.04 -2.02
N LEU A 59 -5.17 -3.64 -0.87
CA LEU A 59 -4.63 -4.98 -0.73
C LEU A 59 -5.59 -6.02 -1.27
#